data_e73b2cf9607569309e39bc15290931d2
#
_entry.id   e73b2cf9607569309e39bc15290931d2
#
_cell.length_a   1.000
_cell.length_b   1.000
_cell.length_c   1.000
_cell.angle_alpha   90.00
_cell.angle_beta   90.00
_cell.angle_gamma   90.00
#
_symmetry.space_group_name_H-M   'P 1'
#
loop_
_entity.id
_entity.type
_entity.pdbx_description
1 polymer ?
#
loop_
_entity_poly.entity_id
_entity_poly.type
_entity_poly.pdbx_seq_one_letter_code
_entity_poly.pdbx_strand_id
1 'polypeptide(L)'
;MTSLSALKTGGELFVELTMLRQAFPGSLLVLEGEDDVRFWRRHIVAADCEPVLAGGRRNVEDCVRRVDAGAFRGALGVVDADFGPPPAASPNLLCTEHHDLEALLLQSSALDAVLIEYGDRDLIQRFEARHGRVREALVARGAPFGRLRWLSERHALGINFHRLGRSPYFDTNSWTLDVERLTAAAATLCARDATELRELLAALPHAPAWSLCQGHDMLHILNLGLTRALGTSTPGAQLLGRSLRLAFQAHEFSASSLYSQVRAWEARNSPYRVLPAHIPPTSPS
;
A
#
# COMPACT_ATOMS: atom_id res chain seq x y z
N MET A 1 3.45 2.38 -23.17
CA MET A 1 3.95 1.01 -23.44
C MET A 1 3.41 0.14 -22.32
N THR A 2 2.44 -0.71 -22.60
CA THR A 2 1.91 -1.69 -21.63
C THR A 2 3.02 -2.71 -21.39
N SER A 3 3.52 -2.78 -20.15
CA SER A 3 4.57 -3.74 -19.78
C SER A 3 4.08 -5.16 -20.04
N LEU A 4 4.90 -6.00 -20.63
CA LEU A 4 4.63 -7.44 -20.81
C LEU A 4 4.27 -8.16 -19.49
N SER A 5 4.66 -7.60 -18.34
CA SER A 5 4.33 -8.12 -17.00
C SER A 5 2.83 -8.03 -16.67
N ALA A 6 2.06 -7.13 -17.31
CA ALA A 6 0.62 -6.98 -17.08
C ALA A 6 -0.23 -8.10 -17.73
N LEU A 7 0.38 -9.03 -18.44
CA LEU A 7 -0.30 -10.12 -19.15
C LEU A 7 -0.01 -11.51 -18.53
N LYS A 8 0.84 -11.61 -17.50
CA LYS A 8 1.14 -12.89 -16.86
C LYS A 8 -0.06 -13.40 -16.07
N THR A 9 -0.29 -14.71 -16.16
CA THR A 9 -1.20 -15.44 -15.27
C THR A 9 -0.46 -16.03 -14.09
N GLY A 10 -1.15 -16.38 -13.01
CA GLY A 10 -0.53 -17.08 -11.88
C GLY A 10 0.11 -18.43 -12.27
N GLY A 11 -0.41 -19.09 -13.31
CA GLY A 11 0.19 -20.32 -13.87
C GLY A 11 1.53 -20.06 -14.56
N GLU A 12 1.61 -19.05 -15.40
CA GLU A 12 2.87 -18.64 -16.07
C GLU A 12 3.91 -18.17 -15.04
N LEU A 13 3.46 -17.47 -14.01
CA LEU A 13 4.31 -17.04 -12.90
C LEU A 13 4.90 -18.26 -12.16
N PHE A 14 4.08 -19.30 -11.90
CA PHE A 14 4.59 -20.54 -11.28
C PHE A 14 5.63 -21.26 -12.14
N VAL A 15 5.45 -21.27 -13.47
CA VAL A 15 6.47 -21.78 -14.40
C VAL A 15 7.75 -20.96 -14.32
N GLU A 16 7.65 -19.63 -14.28
CA GLU A 16 8.80 -18.74 -14.09
C GLU A 16 9.54 -19.04 -12.77
N LEU A 17 8.82 -19.20 -11.64
CA LEU A 17 9.44 -19.61 -10.37
C LEU A 17 10.19 -20.95 -10.50
N THR A 18 9.61 -21.90 -11.22
CA THR A 18 10.24 -23.22 -11.44
C THR A 18 11.53 -23.10 -12.24
N MET A 19 11.56 -22.24 -13.26
CA MET A 19 12.76 -21.96 -14.03
C MET A 19 13.82 -21.22 -13.19
N LEU A 20 13.41 -20.19 -12.45
CA LEU A 20 14.31 -19.45 -11.57
C LEU A 20 14.95 -20.35 -10.51
N ARG A 21 14.20 -21.30 -9.94
CA ARG A 21 14.69 -22.24 -8.94
C ARG A 21 15.88 -23.07 -9.42
N GLN A 22 16.01 -23.34 -10.70
CA GLN A 22 17.15 -24.09 -11.26
C GLN A 22 18.45 -23.27 -11.20
N ALA A 23 18.35 -21.95 -11.31
CA ALA A 23 19.50 -21.04 -11.31
C ALA A 23 19.74 -20.36 -9.95
N PHE A 24 18.72 -20.27 -9.10
CA PHE A 24 18.76 -19.56 -7.84
C PHE A 24 18.24 -20.41 -6.68
N PRO A 25 19.12 -20.81 -5.73
CA PRO A 25 18.76 -21.69 -4.62
C PRO A 25 18.08 -20.98 -3.46
N GLY A 26 18.11 -19.63 -3.40
CA GLY A 26 17.55 -18.80 -2.35
C GLY A 26 16.03 -18.69 -2.34
N SER A 27 15.48 -17.78 -1.57
CA SER A 27 14.05 -17.50 -1.53
C SER A 27 13.56 -16.78 -2.79
N LEU A 28 12.35 -17.08 -3.26
CA LEU A 28 11.66 -16.35 -4.32
C LEU A 28 10.51 -15.57 -3.67
N LEU A 29 10.58 -14.23 -3.70
CA LEU A 29 9.60 -13.35 -3.08
C LEU A 29 8.66 -12.80 -4.15
N VAL A 30 7.42 -13.31 -4.17
CA VAL A 30 6.40 -12.97 -5.17
C VAL A 30 5.61 -11.76 -4.72
N LEU A 31 5.62 -10.70 -5.50
CA LEU A 31 5.11 -9.37 -5.16
C LEU A 31 4.14 -8.85 -6.22
N GLU A 32 3.16 -8.06 -5.80
CA GLU A 32 2.10 -7.59 -6.69
C GLU A 32 2.61 -6.62 -7.76
N GLY A 33 3.33 -5.58 -7.35
CA GLY A 33 3.67 -4.44 -8.16
C GLY A 33 5.16 -4.11 -8.21
N GLU A 34 5.52 -3.22 -9.15
CA GLU A 34 6.90 -2.75 -9.26
C GLU A 34 7.37 -1.94 -8.04
N ASP A 35 6.44 -1.23 -7.38
CA ASP A 35 6.77 -0.41 -6.21
C ASP A 35 7.05 -1.28 -4.99
N ASP A 36 6.37 -2.43 -4.86
CA ASP A 36 6.69 -3.47 -3.87
C ASP A 36 8.09 -4.04 -4.12
N VAL A 37 8.39 -4.40 -5.37
CA VAL A 37 9.73 -4.89 -5.74
C VAL A 37 10.81 -3.89 -5.37
N ARG A 38 10.59 -2.59 -5.62
CA ARG A 38 11.55 -1.52 -5.26
C ARG A 38 11.71 -1.39 -3.74
N PHE A 39 10.62 -1.52 -2.98
CA PHE A 39 10.65 -1.52 -1.52
C PHE A 39 11.44 -2.71 -1.01
N TRP A 40 11.07 -3.93 -1.41
CA TRP A 40 11.68 -5.15 -0.91
C TRP A 40 13.17 -5.26 -1.25
N ARG A 41 13.60 -4.80 -2.44
CA ARG A 41 15.04 -4.78 -2.81
C ARG A 41 15.93 -4.00 -1.83
N ARG A 42 15.38 -3.11 -1.02
CA ARG A 42 16.11 -2.38 0.03
C ARG A 42 16.17 -3.13 1.35
N HIS A 43 15.33 -4.14 1.54
CA HIS A 43 15.14 -4.84 2.80
C HIS A 43 15.53 -6.33 2.75
N ILE A 44 15.89 -6.83 1.57
CA ILE A 44 16.34 -8.21 1.36
C ILE A 44 17.86 -8.27 1.18
N VAL A 45 18.40 -9.49 1.27
CA VAL A 45 19.77 -9.79 0.85
C VAL A 45 19.70 -10.44 -0.54
N ALA A 46 20.20 -9.76 -1.56
CA ALA A 46 20.09 -10.21 -2.97
C ALA A 46 20.73 -11.60 -3.23
N ALA A 47 21.69 -12.02 -2.41
CA ALA A 47 22.28 -13.38 -2.51
C ALA A 47 21.32 -14.46 -1.99
N ASP A 48 20.38 -14.12 -1.09
CA ASP A 48 19.50 -15.05 -0.41
C ASP A 48 18.06 -15.01 -0.90
N CYS A 49 17.64 -13.90 -1.56
CA CYS A 49 16.26 -13.68 -1.97
C CYS A 49 16.16 -12.90 -3.28
N GLU A 50 15.39 -13.43 -4.23
CA GLU A 50 15.06 -12.78 -5.50
C GLU A 50 13.58 -12.34 -5.50
N PRO A 51 13.27 -11.04 -5.67
CA PRO A 51 11.90 -10.55 -5.81
C PRO A 51 11.37 -10.80 -7.23
N VAL A 52 10.18 -11.37 -7.32
CA VAL A 52 9.50 -11.73 -8.58
C VAL A 52 8.21 -10.92 -8.72
N LEU A 53 8.08 -10.18 -9.81
CA LEU A 53 6.91 -9.36 -10.12
C LEU A 53 5.76 -10.22 -10.67
N ALA A 54 4.60 -10.19 -9.99
CA ALA A 54 3.43 -10.98 -10.36
C ALA A 54 2.45 -10.22 -11.29
N GLY A 55 2.40 -8.89 -11.22
CA GLY A 55 1.44 -8.09 -11.98
C GLY A 55 0.02 -8.10 -11.38
N GLY A 56 -0.09 -8.20 -10.06
CA GLY A 56 -1.31 -8.04 -9.26
C GLY A 56 -1.60 -9.19 -8.30
N ARG A 57 -2.43 -8.89 -7.30
CA ARG A 57 -2.80 -9.78 -6.19
C ARG A 57 -3.26 -11.17 -6.62
N ARG A 58 -4.18 -11.26 -7.60
CA ARG A 58 -4.72 -12.55 -8.06
C ARG A 58 -3.64 -13.48 -8.58
N ASN A 59 -2.62 -12.94 -9.26
CA ASN A 59 -1.51 -13.72 -9.77
C ASN A 59 -0.60 -14.23 -8.65
N VAL A 60 -0.36 -13.40 -7.60
CA VAL A 60 0.36 -13.83 -6.39
C VAL A 60 -0.40 -14.99 -5.72
N GLU A 61 -1.69 -14.81 -5.44
CA GLU A 61 -2.53 -15.81 -4.77
C GLU A 61 -2.61 -17.13 -5.56
N ASP A 62 -2.80 -17.06 -6.90
CA ASP A 62 -2.85 -18.26 -7.74
C ASP A 62 -1.50 -18.97 -7.82
N CYS A 63 -0.41 -18.22 -7.92
CA CYS A 63 0.94 -18.75 -7.90
C CYS A 63 1.25 -19.45 -6.58
N VAL A 64 0.96 -18.80 -5.44
CA VAL A 64 1.20 -19.37 -4.10
C VAL A 64 0.36 -20.62 -3.89
N ARG A 65 -0.89 -20.64 -4.35
CA ARG A 65 -1.74 -21.84 -4.27
C ARG A 65 -1.10 -23.04 -4.99
N ARG A 66 -0.42 -22.82 -6.13
CA ARG A 66 0.32 -23.85 -6.84
C ARG A 66 1.59 -24.27 -6.10
N VAL A 67 2.28 -23.32 -5.46
CA VAL A 67 3.41 -23.60 -4.56
C VAL A 67 2.95 -24.52 -3.42
N ASP A 68 1.83 -24.21 -2.76
CA ASP A 68 1.30 -24.99 -1.64
C ASP A 68 0.83 -26.40 -2.06
N ALA A 69 0.26 -26.52 -3.25
CA ALA A 69 -0.22 -27.81 -3.77
C ALA A 69 0.93 -28.75 -4.22
N GLY A 70 2.13 -28.23 -4.42
CA GLY A 70 3.29 -28.95 -4.95
C GLY A 70 4.39 -29.17 -3.91
N ALA A 71 5.51 -29.73 -4.39
CA ALA A 71 6.74 -29.87 -3.61
C ALA A 71 7.66 -28.64 -3.70
N PHE A 72 7.17 -27.52 -4.21
CA PHE A 72 7.97 -26.32 -4.39
C PHE A 72 8.23 -25.63 -3.06
N ARG A 73 9.49 -25.38 -2.72
CA ARG A 73 9.91 -24.79 -1.44
C ARG A 73 10.59 -23.45 -1.65
N GLY A 74 10.54 -22.60 -0.62
CA GLY A 74 11.27 -21.34 -0.60
C GLY A 74 10.65 -20.24 -1.46
N ALA A 75 9.35 -20.30 -1.77
CA ALA A 75 8.60 -19.19 -2.35
C ALA A 75 7.68 -18.59 -1.29
N LEU A 76 7.63 -17.26 -1.24
CA LEU A 76 6.80 -16.48 -0.34
C LEU A 76 6.06 -15.41 -1.15
N GLY A 77 4.74 -15.37 -1.08
CA GLY A 77 3.94 -14.29 -1.63
C GLY A 77 3.65 -13.22 -0.57
N VAL A 78 3.65 -11.97 -0.98
CA VAL A 78 3.16 -10.84 -0.17
C VAL A 78 2.13 -10.08 -0.99
N VAL A 79 0.96 -9.85 -0.37
CA VAL A 79 -0.16 -9.11 -0.98
C VAL A 79 -0.61 -7.98 -0.06
N ASP A 80 -1.25 -6.99 -0.66
CA ASP A 80 -1.90 -5.92 0.07
C ASP A 80 -3.16 -6.43 0.78
N ALA A 81 -3.53 -5.80 1.90
CA ALA A 81 -4.75 -6.17 2.63
C ALA A 81 -6.03 -5.84 1.83
N ASP A 82 -6.03 -4.72 1.10
CA ASP A 82 -7.17 -4.21 0.35
C ASP A 82 -8.49 -4.21 1.16
N PHE A 83 -9.64 -4.15 0.48
CA PHE A 83 -10.98 -4.23 1.09
C PHE A 83 -11.59 -5.64 1.02
N GLY A 84 -10.95 -6.54 0.29
CA GLY A 84 -11.44 -7.89 0.08
C GLY A 84 -11.38 -8.77 1.32
N PRO A 85 -11.93 -9.98 1.25
CA PRO A 85 -11.70 -10.95 2.31
C PRO A 85 -10.19 -11.22 2.43
N PRO A 86 -9.71 -11.53 3.64
CA PRO A 86 -8.32 -11.93 3.80
C PRO A 86 -8.02 -13.08 2.82
N PRO A 87 -6.81 -13.15 2.27
CA PRO A 87 -6.43 -14.23 1.38
C PRO A 87 -6.66 -15.58 2.07
N ALA A 88 -6.97 -16.61 1.29
CA ALA A 88 -7.09 -17.96 1.84
C ALA A 88 -5.85 -18.30 2.66
N ALA A 89 -6.05 -18.92 3.82
CA ALA A 89 -4.96 -19.26 4.72
C ALA A 89 -3.93 -20.12 3.98
N SER A 90 -2.71 -19.59 3.88
CA SER A 90 -1.57 -20.24 3.23
C SER A 90 -0.33 -20.04 4.08
N PRO A 91 0.51 -21.07 4.27
CA PRO A 91 1.77 -20.93 4.97
C PRO A 91 2.78 -20.06 4.21
N ASN A 92 2.57 -19.85 2.92
CA ASN A 92 3.47 -19.16 2.00
C ASN A 92 2.88 -17.85 1.44
N LEU A 93 1.80 -17.32 2.03
CA LEU A 93 1.19 -16.05 1.67
C LEU A 93 1.08 -15.14 2.89
N LEU A 94 1.64 -13.95 2.80
CA LEU A 94 1.52 -12.90 3.82
C LEU A 94 0.70 -11.73 3.26
N CYS A 95 0.10 -10.98 4.18
CA CYS A 95 -0.70 -9.82 3.88
C CYS A 95 -0.14 -8.60 4.63
N THR A 96 -0.18 -7.43 4.02
CA THR A 96 0.19 -6.18 4.69
C THR A 96 -0.71 -5.94 5.91
N GLU A 97 -0.17 -5.23 6.91
CA GLU A 97 -0.88 -4.93 8.16
C GLU A 97 -2.00 -3.89 7.95
N HIS A 98 -1.74 -2.94 7.05
CA HIS A 98 -2.68 -1.89 6.66
C HIS A 98 -3.15 -2.13 5.23
N HIS A 99 -3.94 -1.21 4.69
CA HIS A 99 -4.52 -1.36 3.36
C HIS A 99 -3.49 -1.79 2.30
N ASP A 100 -2.31 -1.14 2.30
CA ASP A 100 -1.22 -1.37 1.36
C ASP A 100 0.14 -0.93 1.95
N LEU A 101 1.20 -1.10 1.16
CA LEU A 101 2.55 -0.71 1.53
C LEU A 101 2.68 0.80 1.76
N GLU A 102 2.05 1.64 0.93
CA GLU A 102 2.09 3.09 1.09
C GLU A 102 1.50 3.54 2.43
N ALA A 103 0.47 2.85 2.92
CA ALA A 103 -0.10 3.12 4.22
C ALA A 103 0.92 2.89 5.36
N LEU A 104 1.77 1.87 5.26
CA LEU A 104 2.90 1.65 6.18
C LEU A 104 3.90 2.82 6.12
N LEU A 105 4.28 3.24 4.91
CA LEU A 105 5.23 4.34 4.71
C LEU A 105 4.71 5.66 5.26
N LEU A 106 3.42 5.96 5.05
CA LEU A 106 2.78 7.20 5.53
C LEU A 106 2.60 7.23 7.05
N GLN A 107 2.60 6.08 7.71
CA GLN A 107 2.56 6.00 9.17
C GLN A 107 3.93 6.16 9.83
N SER A 108 5.00 6.01 9.08
CA SER A 108 6.39 6.09 9.54
C SER A 108 6.92 7.53 9.59
N SER A 109 8.16 7.67 10.01
CA SER A 109 8.90 8.95 9.95
C SER A 109 9.17 9.41 8.51
N ALA A 110 8.96 8.55 7.52
CA ALA A 110 9.13 8.92 6.12
C ALA A 110 8.17 10.05 5.69
N LEU A 111 6.94 10.12 6.26
CA LEU A 111 6.04 11.23 6.01
C LEU A 111 6.63 12.55 6.53
N ASP A 112 7.23 12.54 7.72
CA ASP A 112 7.83 13.74 8.30
C ASP A 112 9.02 14.23 7.45
N ALA A 113 9.83 13.31 6.93
CA ALA A 113 10.91 13.64 5.98
C ALA A 113 10.38 14.23 4.67
N VAL A 114 9.28 13.71 4.14
CA VAL A 114 8.61 14.25 2.94
C VAL A 114 8.04 15.64 3.20
N LEU A 115 7.48 15.88 4.37
CA LEU A 115 6.96 17.20 4.76
C LEU A 115 8.09 18.22 4.93
N ILE A 116 9.27 17.82 5.41
CA ILE A 116 10.46 18.68 5.48
C ILE A 116 10.97 19.04 4.09
N GLU A 117 10.99 18.07 3.16
CA GLU A 117 11.55 18.25 1.81
C GLU A 117 10.65 19.10 0.91
N TYR A 118 9.32 18.85 0.94
CA TYR A 118 8.36 19.43 -0.01
C TYR A 118 7.42 20.46 0.60
N GLY A 119 7.33 20.51 1.93
CA GLY A 119 6.45 21.41 2.65
C GLY A 119 7.11 22.75 3.00
N ASP A 120 6.32 23.65 3.51
CA ASP A 120 6.75 24.91 4.12
C ASP A 120 6.52 24.83 5.63
N ARG A 121 7.56 25.05 6.40
CA ARG A 121 7.54 24.92 7.86
C ARG A 121 6.45 25.80 8.51
N ASP A 122 6.34 27.05 8.07
CA ASP A 122 5.41 28.01 8.67
C ASP A 122 3.96 27.70 8.28
N LEU A 123 3.76 27.22 7.05
CA LEU A 123 2.43 26.74 6.59
C LEU A 123 2.02 25.51 7.38
N ILE A 124 2.89 24.53 7.54
CA ILE A 124 2.63 23.31 8.31
C ILE A 124 2.30 23.64 9.76
N GLN A 125 3.12 24.47 10.43
CA GLN A 125 2.84 24.88 11.81
C GLN A 125 1.48 25.58 11.96
N ARG A 126 1.15 26.50 11.04
CA ARG A 126 -0.16 27.18 11.03
C ARG A 126 -1.30 26.22 10.77
N PHE A 127 -1.10 25.25 9.91
CA PHE A 127 -2.09 24.20 9.64
C PHE A 127 -2.31 23.34 10.88
N GLU A 128 -1.22 22.81 11.48
CA GLU A 128 -1.31 21.93 12.65
C GLU A 128 -1.91 22.61 13.88
N ALA A 129 -1.65 23.89 14.07
CA ALA A 129 -2.26 24.68 15.15
C ALA A 129 -3.79 24.78 15.04
N ARG A 130 -4.37 24.60 13.85
CA ARG A 130 -5.81 24.71 13.58
C ARG A 130 -6.50 23.36 13.38
N HIS A 131 -5.80 22.38 12.86
CA HIS A 131 -6.40 21.16 12.30
C HIS A 131 -5.82 19.85 12.89
N GLY A 132 -4.87 19.94 13.83
CA GLY A 132 -4.13 18.78 14.32
C GLY A 132 -3.03 18.34 13.36
N ARG A 133 -2.36 17.25 13.68
CA ARG A 133 -1.19 16.78 12.93
C ARG A 133 -1.53 16.49 11.46
N VAL A 134 -0.60 16.81 10.56
CA VAL A 134 -0.76 16.56 9.12
C VAL A 134 -1.13 15.10 8.83
N ARG A 135 -0.52 14.13 9.54
CA ARG A 135 -0.80 12.70 9.38
C ARG A 135 -2.26 12.35 9.68
N GLU A 136 -2.80 12.88 10.77
CA GLU A 136 -4.19 12.67 11.16
C GLU A 136 -5.17 13.35 10.18
N ALA A 137 -4.81 14.55 9.75
CA ALA A 137 -5.57 15.30 8.76
C ALA A 137 -5.58 14.59 7.39
N LEU A 138 -4.48 13.99 6.99
CA LEU A 138 -4.36 13.20 5.74
C LEU A 138 -5.30 11.99 5.78
N VAL A 139 -5.26 11.22 6.86
CA VAL A 139 -6.13 10.04 7.06
C VAL A 139 -7.61 10.45 7.05
N ALA A 140 -7.96 11.52 7.77
CA ALA A 140 -9.35 12.01 7.81
C ALA A 140 -9.89 12.39 6.42
N ARG A 141 -9.00 12.85 5.52
CA ARG A 141 -9.34 13.20 4.12
C ARG A 141 -9.34 12.00 3.19
N GLY A 142 -8.52 10.99 3.46
CA GLY A 142 -8.47 9.74 2.71
C GLY A 142 -9.63 8.79 3.02
N ALA A 143 -10.06 8.73 4.27
CA ALA A 143 -11.07 7.79 4.73
C ALA A 143 -12.41 7.85 3.95
N PRO A 144 -12.96 9.01 3.56
CA PRO A 144 -14.17 9.06 2.72
C PRO A 144 -14.00 8.38 1.36
N PHE A 145 -12.83 8.51 0.71
CA PHE A 145 -12.52 7.78 -0.53
C PHE A 145 -12.43 6.28 -0.28
N GLY A 146 -11.76 5.89 0.81
CA GLY A 146 -11.65 4.49 1.20
C GLY A 146 -13.01 3.85 1.48
N ARG A 147 -13.90 4.54 2.19
CA ARG A 147 -15.27 4.06 2.43
C ARG A 147 -16.07 3.88 1.13
N LEU A 148 -15.93 4.80 0.17
CA LEU A 148 -16.55 4.67 -1.15
C LEU A 148 -15.99 3.48 -1.94
N ARG A 149 -14.67 3.23 -1.87
CA ARG A 149 -14.04 2.06 -2.50
C ARG A 149 -14.55 0.77 -1.88
N TRP A 150 -14.54 0.68 -0.55
CA TRP A 150 -15.04 -0.48 0.18
C TRP A 150 -16.52 -0.75 -0.14
N LEU A 151 -17.36 0.30 -0.15
CA LEU A 151 -18.75 0.19 -0.55
C LEU A 151 -18.89 -0.31 -2.00
N SER A 152 -18.12 0.26 -2.92
CA SER A 152 -18.15 -0.12 -4.34
C SER A 152 -17.77 -1.57 -4.56
N GLU A 153 -16.78 -2.08 -3.84
CA GLU A 153 -16.36 -3.49 -3.90
C GLU A 153 -17.43 -4.39 -3.29
N ARG A 154 -17.88 -4.08 -2.07
CA ARG A 154 -18.86 -4.89 -1.33
C ARG A 154 -20.20 -5.05 -2.04
N HIS A 155 -20.66 -4.03 -2.76
CA HIS A 155 -21.94 -3.99 -3.46
C HIS A 155 -21.82 -4.05 -4.98
N ALA A 156 -20.62 -4.30 -5.51
CA ALA A 156 -20.32 -4.34 -6.94
C ALA A 156 -20.86 -3.11 -7.70
N LEU A 157 -20.71 -1.89 -7.11
CA LEU A 157 -21.26 -0.66 -7.68
C LEU A 157 -20.53 -0.19 -8.93
N GLY A 158 -19.32 -0.66 -9.19
CA GLY A 158 -18.55 -0.31 -10.38
C GLY A 158 -18.12 1.16 -10.45
N ILE A 159 -17.95 1.85 -9.31
CA ILE A 159 -17.51 3.24 -9.28
C ILE A 159 -16.13 3.36 -9.93
N ASN A 160 -16.02 4.14 -10.98
CA ASN A 160 -14.75 4.40 -11.64
C ASN A 160 -13.97 5.51 -10.90
N PHE A 161 -13.09 5.14 -10.00
CA PHE A 161 -12.30 6.08 -9.17
C PHE A 161 -11.26 6.89 -9.95
N HIS A 162 -10.88 6.44 -11.14
CA HIS A 162 -10.05 7.26 -12.03
C HIS A 162 -10.85 8.45 -12.59
N ARG A 163 -12.10 8.22 -13.01
CA ARG A 163 -13.01 9.28 -13.46
C ARG A 163 -13.50 10.18 -12.31
N LEU A 164 -13.73 9.60 -11.14
CA LEU A 164 -14.10 10.36 -9.94
C LEU A 164 -13.02 11.39 -9.62
N GLY A 165 -11.74 11.00 -9.67
CA GLY A 165 -10.64 11.88 -9.32
C GLY A 165 -10.61 12.21 -7.81
N ARG A 166 -9.75 13.13 -7.40
CA ARG A 166 -9.62 13.59 -6.00
C ARG A 166 -9.73 15.11 -5.94
N SER A 167 -8.96 15.83 -6.75
CA SER A 167 -8.85 17.28 -6.72
C SER A 167 -10.16 18.06 -6.81
N PRO A 168 -11.21 17.64 -7.56
CA PRO A 168 -12.44 18.43 -7.67
C PRO A 168 -13.17 18.66 -6.34
N TYR A 169 -12.89 17.85 -5.33
CA TYR A 169 -13.59 17.87 -4.03
C TYR A 169 -12.79 18.58 -2.95
N PHE A 170 -11.63 19.13 -3.25
CA PHE A 170 -10.78 19.84 -2.31
C PHE A 170 -10.79 21.35 -2.53
N ASP A 171 -10.95 22.09 -1.46
CA ASP A 171 -10.44 23.46 -1.42
C ASP A 171 -8.92 23.41 -1.19
N THR A 172 -8.15 23.78 -2.20
CA THR A 172 -6.69 23.69 -2.16
C THR A 172 -6.03 24.66 -1.18
N ASN A 173 -6.70 25.79 -0.81
CA ASN A 173 -6.13 26.76 0.12
C ASN A 173 -6.21 26.25 1.57
N SER A 174 -7.34 25.64 1.94
CA SER A 174 -7.59 25.09 3.28
C SER A 174 -7.30 23.59 3.36
N TRP A 175 -7.08 22.94 2.24
CA TRP A 175 -7.00 21.47 2.11
C TRP A 175 -8.22 20.77 2.70
N THR A 176 -9.40 21.37 2.60
CA THR A 176 -10.66 20.83 3.10
C THR A 176 -11.34 19.99 2.04
N LEU A 177 -11.82 18.81 2.42
CA LEU A 177 -12.58 17.90 1.56
C LEU A 177 -14.08 18.17 1.67
N ASP A 178 -14.74 18.38 0.55
CA ASP A 178 -16.20 18.42 0.44
C ASP A 178 -16.74 16.99 0.24
N VAL A 179 -17.09 16.34 1.35
CA VAL A 179 -17.57 14.94 1.37
C VAL A 179 -18.93 14.80 0.68
N GLU A 180 -19.80 15.82 0.80
CA GLU A 180 -21.13 15.78 0.16
C GLU A 180 -21.01 15.82 -1.36
N ARG A 181 -20.17 16.69 -1.88
CA ARG A 181 -19.88 16.78 -3.33
C ARG A 181 -19.21 15.51 -3.84
N LEU A 182 -18.29 14.93 -3.07
CA LEU A 182 -17.65 13.64 -3.40
C LEU A 182 -18.70 12.53 -3.49
N THR A 183 -19.58 12.43 -2.49
CA THR A 183 -20.62 11.39 -2.44
C THR A 183 -21.62 11.55 -3.59
N ALA A 184 -22.05 12.76 -3.89
CA ALA A 184 -22.96 13.04 -5.02
C ALA A 184 -22.34 12.66 -6.37
N ALA A 185 -21.04 12.96 -6.56
CA ALA A 185 -20.33 12.58 -7.78
C ALA A 185 -20.16 11.05 -7.89
N ALA A 186 -19.88 10.37 -6.79
CA ALA A 186 -19.79 8.90 -6.77
C ALA A 186 -21.13 8.25 -7.10
N ALA A 187 -22.25 8.77 -6.56
CA ALA A 187 -23.59 8.32 -6.85
C ALA A 187 -23.92 8.44 -8.36
N THR A 188 -23.56 9.57 -8.98
CA THR A 188 -23.73 9.78 -10.43
C THR A 188 -22.94 8.74 -11.24
N LEU A 189 -21.72 8.40 -10.84
CA LEU A 189 -20.86 7.45 -11.56
C LEU A 189 -21.36 6.01 -11.49
N CYS A 190 -22.10 5.64 -10.44
CA CYS A 190 -22.70 4.31 -10.31
C CYS A 190 -24.21 4.29 -10.60
N ALA A 191 -24.76 5.37 -11.17
CA ALA A 191 -26.17 5.51 -11.50
C ALA A 191 -27.12 5.21 -10.31
N ARG A 192 -26.74 5.69 -9.11
CA ARG A 192 -27.53 5.56 -7.86
C ARG A 192 -28.00 6.92 -7.38
N ASP A 193 -29.03 6.92 -6.55
CA ASP A 193 -29.43 8.13 -5.81
C ASP A 193 -28.39 8.46 -4.72
N ALA A 194 -28.13 9.76 -4.53
CA ALA A 194 -27.13 10.21 -3.55
C ALA A 194 -27.58 9.91 -2.11
N THR A 195 -28.88 9.88 -1.83
CA THR A 195 -29.42 9.53 -0.51
C THR A 195 -29.23 8.05 -0.24
N GLU A 196 -29.56 7.21 -1.20
CA GLU A 196 -29.30 5.76 -1.13
C GLU A 196 -27.83 5.48 -0.88
N LEU A 197 -26.92 6.16 -1.60
CA LEU A 197 -25.48 5.96 -1.41
C LEU A 197 -25.02 6.36 0.00
N ARG A 198 -25.56 7.46 0.57
CA ARG A 198 -25.27 7.87 1.94
C ARG A 198 -25.76 6.84 2.97
N GLU A 199 -26.95 6.28 2.78
CA GLU A 199 -27.48 5.24 3.66
C GLU A 199 -26.60 3.99 3.63
N LEU A 200 -26.16 3.55 2.45
CA LEU A 200 -25.24 2.43 2.30
C LEU A 200 -23.88 2.71 2.94
N LEU A 201 -23.33 3.95 2.79
CA LEU A 201 -22.11 4.36 3.47
C LEU A 201 -22.27 4.36 4.99
N ALA A 202 -23.41 4.83 5.51
CA ALA A 202 -23.69 4.82 6.93
C ALA A 202 -23.82 3.40 7.51
N ALA A 203 -24.32 2.47 6.72
CA ALA A 203 -24.46 1.05 7.09
C ALA A 203 -23.15 0.25 7.05
N LEU A 204 -22.06 0.81 6.50
CA LEU A 204 -20.76 0.13 6.51
C LEU A 204 -20.25 -0.06 7.94
N PRO A 205 -19.69 -1.23 8.27
CA PRO A 205 -19.06 -1.46 9.55
C PRO A 205 -18.00 -0.41 9.90
N HIS A 206 -17.75 -0.23 11.18
CA HIS A 206 -16.61 0.58 11.61
C HIS A 206 -15.31 -0.18 11.29
N ALA A 207 -14.34 0.52 10.71
CA ALA A 207 -13.00 0.00 10.47
C ALA A 207 -11.96 1.07 10.83
N PRO A 208 -10.73 0.66 11.23
CA PRO A 208 -9.63 1.58 11.46
C PRO A 208 -9.37 2.42 10.21
N ALA A 209 -9.12 3.72 10.38
CA ALA A 209 -8.99 4.63 9.25
C ALA A 209 -7.83 4.23 8.30
N TRP A 210 -6.72 3.75 8.83
CA TRP A 210 -5.58 3.26 8.03
C TRP A 210 -5.88 1.99 7.22
N SER A 211 -6.82 1.17 7.65
CA SER A 211 -7.29 0.01 6.87
C SER A 211 -8.26 0.41 5.74
N LEU A 212 -8.77 1.64 5.77
CA LEU A 212 -9.64 2.19 4.72
C LEU A 212 -8.87 2.98 3.67
N CYS A 213 -7.75 3.58 4.03
CA CYS A 213 -7.04 4.53 3.17
C CYS A 213 -6.13 3.81 2.18
N GLN A 214 -6.50 3.81 0.91
CA GLN A 214 -5.61 3.35 -0.16
C GLN A 214 -4.44 4.32 -0.33
N GLY A 215 -3.22 3.81 -0.29
CA GLY A 215 -2.02 4.62 -0.31
C GLY A 215 -1.90 5.51 -1.55
N HIS A 216 -2.28 5.00 -2.71
CA HIS A 216 -2.30 5.80 -3.93
C HIS A 216 -3.22 7.03 -3.83
N ASP A 217 -4.41 6.91 -3.24
CA ASP A 217 -5.29 8.05 -2.97
C ASP A 217 -4.64 9.02 -1.98
N MET A 218 -4.00 8.49 -0.93
CA MET A 218 -3.32 9.27 0.09
C MET A 218 -2.17 10.10 -0.48
N LEU A 219 -1.38 9.55 -1.41
CA LEU A 219 -0.31 10.28 -2.09
C LEU A 219 -0.86 11.44 -2.93
N HIS A 220 -1.97 11.24 -3.63
CA HIS A 220 -2.63 12.31 -4.37
C HIS A 220 -3.19 13.41 -3.44
N ILE A 221 -3.82 13.01 -2.34
CA ILE A 221 -4.36 13.93 -1.33
C ILE A 221 -3.23 14.74 -0.66
N LEU A 222 -2.13 14.09 -0.30
CA LEU A 222 -0.94 14.76 0.23
C LEU A 222 -0.38 15.79 -0.76
N ASN A 223 -0.27 15.42 -2.04
CA ASN A 223 0.17 16.34 -3.09
C ASN A 223 -0.73 17.58 -3.20
N LEU A 224 -2.05 17.43 -3.06
CA LEU A 224 -2.98 18.57 -3.02
C LEU A 224 -2.70 19.48 -1.81
N GLY A 225 -2.42 18.91 -0.64
CA GLY A 225 -2.05 19.68 0.55
C GLY A 225 -0.76 20.49 0.36
N LEU A 226 0.26 19.89 -0.23
CA LEU A 226 1.55 20.52 -0.49
C LEU A 226 1.47 21.66 -1.51
N THR A 227 0.41 21.74 -2.30
CA THR A 227 0.24 22.79 -3.32
C THR A 227 0.07 24.17 -2.70
N ARG A 228 -0.65 24.30 -1.56
CA ARG A 228 -0.93 25.60 -0.92
C ARG A 228 -1.06 25.56 0.60
N ALA A 229 -1.70 24.53 1.16
CA ALA A 229 -2.01 24.47 2.58
C ALA A 229 -0.78 24.10 3.44
N LEU A 230 0.08 23.25 2.95
CA LEU A 230 1.27 22.71 3.63
C LEU A 230 2.58 23.13 2.97
N GLY A 231 2.53 23.79 1.80
CA GLY A 231 3.71 24.16 1.03
C GLY A 231 3.33 24.98 -0.21
N THR A 232 4.27 25.09 -1.13
CA THR A 232 4.11 25.77 -2.41
C THR A 232 4.62 24.92 -3.58
N SER A 233 4.74 23.60 -3.37
CA SER A 233 5.28 22.65 -4.35
C SER A 233 4.24 21.65 -4.80
N THR A 234 4.41 21.11 -6.00
CA THR A 234 3.54 20.07 -6.58
C THR A 234 4.39 18.91 -7.10
N PRO A 235 5.02 18.13 -6.20
CA PRO A 235 5.92 17.05 -6.61
C PRO A 235 5.23 15.95 -7.41
N GLY A 236 3.92 15.78 -7.24
CA GLY A 236 3.15 14.69 -7.81
C GLY A 236 3.20 13.41 -6.98
N ALA A 237 2.12 12.62 -7.02
CA ALA A 237 1.96 11.42 -6.21
C ALA A 237 3.08 10.39 -6.42
N GLN A 238 3.55 10.21 -7.66
CA GLN A 238 4.61 9.27 -7.98
C GLN A 238 5.95 9.64 -7.31
N LEU A 239 6.32 10.93 -7.32
CA LEU A 239 7.55 11.39 -6.67
C LEU A 239 7.43 11.27 -5.15
N LEU A 240 6.27 11.61 -4.58
CA LEU A 240 5.99 11.42 -3.15
C LEU A 240 6.15 9.95 -2.72
N GLY A 241 5.58 9.00 -3.45
CA GLY A 241 5.75 7.57 -3.18
C GLY A 241 7.22 7.12 -3.22
N ARG A 242 7.99 7.61 -4.21
CA ARG A 242 9.44 7.35 -4.27
C ARG A 242 10.18 7.94 -3.07
N SER A 243 9.87 9.17 -2.69
CA SER A 243 10.50 9.86 -1.55
C SER A 243 10.19 9.16 -0.24
N LEU A 244 8.95 8.73 -0.01
CA LEU A 244 8.56 7.93 1.14
C LEU A 244 9.37 6.63 1.23
N ARG A 245 9.47 5.86 0.12
CA ARG A 245 10.28 4.64 0.10
C ARG A 245 11.76 4.90 0.36
N LEU A 246 12.31 6.03 -0.10
CA LEU A 246 13.70 6.40 0.17
C LEU A 246 13.92 6.83 1.62
N ALA A 247 12.97 7.55 2.21
CA ALA A 247 13.06 8.06 3.57
C ALA A 247 12.76 7.00 4.64
N PHE A 248 12.04 5.93 4.29
CA PHE A 248 11.64 4.88 5.22
C PHE A 248 12.84 4.16 5.83
N GLN A 249 12.85 4.04 7.15
CA GLN A 249 13.98 3.54 7.91
C GLN A 249 13.90 2.02 8.16
N ALA A 250 15.04 1.34 8.08
CA ALA A 250 15.10 -0.11 8.29
C ALA A 250 14.62 -0.55 9.70
N HIS A 251 14.84 0.28 10.73
CA HIS A 251 14.37 -0.03 12.07
C HIS A 251 12.84 0.02 12.20
N GLU A 252 12.16 0.91 11.45
CA GLU A 252 10.70 0.97 11.42
C GLU A 252 10.12 -0.26 10.72
N PHE A 253 10.77 -0.72 9.64
CA PHE A 253 10.40 -1.98 9.01
C PHE A 253 10.55 -3.15 9.99
N SER A 254 11.66 -3.21 10.73
CA SER A 254 11.90 -4.29 11.69
C SER A 254 10.90 -4.31 12.85
N ALA A 255 10.24 -3.20 13.14
CA ALA A 255 9.17 -3.09 14.13
C ALA A 255 7.78 -3.46 13.59
N SER A 256 7.63 -3.65 12.27
CA SER A 256 6.34 -3.96 11.65
C SER A 256 5.90 -5.41 11.86
N SER A 257 4.59 -5.62 11.81
CA SER A 257 3.98 -6.95 11.82
C SER A 257 4.44 -7.77 10.59
N LEU A 258 4.53 -7.14 9.42
CA LEU A 258 4.98 -7.80 8.19
C LEU A 258 6.41 -8.36 8.34
N TYR A 259 7.33 -7.60 8.94
CA TYR A 259 8.69 -8.10 9.22
C TYR A 259 8.64 -9.34 10.12
N SER A 260 7.86 -9.30 11.20
CA SER A 260 7.71 -10.42 12.14
C SER A 260 7.11 -11.66 11.47
N GLN A 261 6.16 -11.50 10.58
CA GLN A 261 5.55 -12.57 9.79
C GLN A 261 6.57 -13.21 8.84
N VAL A 262 7.42 -12.41 8.16
CA VAL A 262 8.49 -12.92 7.30
C VAL A 262 9.51 -13.72 8.12
N ARG A 263 9.92 -13.23 9.29
CA ARG A 263 10.80 -13.99 10.19
C ARG A 263 10.20 -15.32 10.63
N ALA A 264 8.90 -15.33 10.95
CA ALA A 264 8.20 -16.56 11.29
C ALA A 264 8.13 -17.53 10.09
N TRP A 265 8.00 -17.02 8.87
CA TRP A 265 8.07 -17.84 7.65
C TRP A 265 9.45 -18.42 7.44
N GLU A 266 10.52 -17.64 7.57
CA GLU A 266 11.92 -18.09 7.47
C GLU A 266 12.22 -19.23 8.45
N ALA A 267 11.78 -19.09 9.70
CA ALA A 267 11.97 -20.11 10.72
C ALA A 267 11.35 -21.47 10.36
N ARG A 268 10.18 -21.45 9.68
CA ARG A 268 9.49 -22.67 9.22
C ARG A 268 10.05 -23.22 7.91
N ASN A 269 10.74 -22.40 7.14
CA ASN A 269 11.19 -22.73 5.78
C ASN A 269 12.72 -22.80 5.65
N SER A 270 13.46 -23.02 6.73
CA SER A 270 14.92 -23.18 6.65
C SER A 270 15.34 -24.14 5.53
N PRO A 271 16.37 -23.81 4.74
CA PRO A 271 17.35 -22.74 4.89
C PRO A 271 16.96 -21.40 4.19
N TYR A 272 15.76 -21.27 3.67
CA TYR A 272 15.32 -20.09 2.90
C TYR A 272 15.25 -18.83 3.77
N ARG A 273 15.83 -17.73 3.27
CA ARG A 273 15.88 -16.44 3.93
C ARG A 273 15.42 -15.35 2.97
N VAL A 274 14.74 -14.34 3.52
CA VAL A 274 14.30 -13.13 2.82
C VAL A 274 15.04 -11.91 3.38
N LEU A 275 15.05 -11.81 4.71
CA LEU A 275 15.58 -10.64 5.43
C LEU A 275 17.05 -10.83 5.81
N PRO A 276 17.82 -9.73 5.96
CA PRO A 276 19.17 -9.78 6.50
C PRO A 276 19.22 -10.52 7.83
N ALA A 277 20.33 -11.21 8.12
CA ALA A 277 20.54 -11.79 9.43
C ALA A 277 20.38 -10.69 10.52
N HIS A 278 19.68 -11.05 11.60
CA HIS A 278 19.49 -10.10 12.69
C HIS A 278 20.85 -9.78 13.31
N ILE A 279 21.35 -8.58 13.06
CA ILE A 279 22.50 -8.05 13.81
C ILE A 279 21.88 -7.45 15.07
N PRO A 280 22.08 -8.02 16.26
CA PRO A 280 21.62 -7.39 17.50
C PRO A 280 22.26 -6.00 17.58
N PRO A 281 21.54 -5.00 18.11
CA PRO A 281 22.14 -3.68 18.30
C PRO A 281 23.40 -3.86 19.14
N THR A 282 24.53 -3.40 18.62
CA THR A 282 25.77 -3.33 19.39
C THR A 282 25.48 -2.46 20.60
N SER A 283 25.55 -3.03 21.80
CA SER A 283 25.44 -2.27 23.03
C SER A 283 26.46 -1.13 22.99
N PRO A 284 26.04 0.12 23.22
CA PRO A 284 26.99 1.22 23.27
C PRO A 284 27.97 0.93 24.43
N SER A 285 29.25 0.91 24.11
CA SER A 285 30.37 0.82 25.06
C SER A 285 30.45 2.05 25.93
#